data_8ce4785b0eb6ffbd14573c9f95e2ecfa
#
_entry.id   8ce4785b0eb6ffbd14573c9f95e2ecfa
#
_cell.length_a   1.000
_cell.length_b   1.000
_cell.length_c   1.000
_cell.angle_alpha   90.00
_cell.angle_beta   90.00
_cell.angle_gamma   90.00
#
_symmetry.space_group_name_H-M   'P 1'
#
loop_
_entity.id
_entity.type
_entity.pdbx_description
1 polymer ?
#
loop_
_entity_poly.entity_id
_entity_poly.type
_entity_poly.pdbx_seq_one_letter_code
_entity_poly.pdbx_strand_id
1 'polypeptide(L)'
;MTREQIQRFYQELRGYRGYPETSLCLRLIALTACRPGEAADAEWDEFDFEDALWRRPAAKMKARRDHVSPLSAQVIAVLKDLQHITGDGRYLFPHRSGKGFTTPNRLTYAMRDMNLGRGTTPHCWRTPFSTWANENGYRPDAIERQLAHVESNKVRATYNKALLLDQRRTLLQDWADYLSAAEGSGTA
;
A
#
# COMPACT_ATOMS: atom_id res chain seq x y z
N MET A 1 -12.80 -5.75 -6.41
CA MET A 1 -12.25 -7.06 -6.01
C MET A 1 -13.21 -7.66 -5.00
N THR A 2 -13.68 -8.89 -5.23
CA THR A 2 -14.57 -9.55 -4.27
C THR A 2 -13.75 -10.11 -3.09
N ARG A 3 -14.45 -10.55 -2.02
CA ARG A 3 -13.80 -11.18 -0.86
C ARG A 3 -13.01 -12.43 -1.27
N GLU A 4 -13.56 -13.25 -2.18
CA GLU A 4 -12.90 -14.46 -2.71
C GLU A 4 -11.63 -14.10 -3.48
N GLN A 5 -11.63 -13.01 -4.24
CA GLN A 5 -10.43 -12.54 -4.93
C GLN A 5 -9.35 -12.07 -3.97
N ILE A 6 -9.73 -11.45 -2.84
CA ILE A 6 -8.80 -11.07 -1.77
C ILE A 6 -8.21 -12.32 -1.11
N GLN A 7 -9.05 -13.30 -0.76
CA GLN A 7 -8.62 -14.59 -0.19
C GLN A 7 -7.62 -15.29 -1.12
N ARG A 8 -7.96 -15.38 -2.40
CA ARG A 8 -7.09 -15.99 -3.41
C ARG A 8 -5.75 -15.26 -3.50
N PHE A 9 -5.75 -13.93 -3.48
CA PHE A 9 -4.50 -13.16 -3.47
C PHE A 9 -3.60 -13.57 -2.30
N TYR A 10 -4.13 -13.64 -1.08
CA TYR A 10 -3.33 -14.01 0.09
C TYR A 10 -2.91 -15.47 0.09
N GLN A 11 -3.72 -16.38 -0.44
CA GLN A 11 -3.34 -17.79 -0.64
C GLN A 11 -2.17 -17.91 -1.60
N GLU A 12 -2.25 -17.28 -2.76
CA GLU A 12 -1.19 -17.28 -3.76
C GLU A 12 0.07 -16.58 -3.24
N LEU A 13 -0.09 -15.50 -2.46
CA LEU A 13 1.02 -14.79 -1.85
C LEU A 13 1.79 -15.65 -0.84
N ARG A 14 1.09 -16.47 -0.05
CA ARG A 14 1.71 -17.46 0.86
C ARG A 14 2.45 -18.56 0.10
N GLY A 15 1.94 -18.97 -1.04
CA GLY A 15 2.56 -19.97 -1.92
C GLY A 15 3.69 -19.44 -2.81
N TYR A 16 3.89 -18.10 -2.84
CA TYR A 16 4.86 -17.47 -3.73
C TYR A 16 6.29 -17.88 -3.38
N ARG A 17 6.97 -18.51 -4.34
CA ARG A 17 8.35 -19.03 -4.17
C ARG A 17 9.43 -18.05 -4.64
N GLY A 18 9.07 -16.81 -4.92
CA GLY A 18 10.01 -15.76 -5.27
C GLY A 18 10.64 -15.13 -4.03
N TYR A 19 11.10 -13.89 -4.20
CA TYR A 19 11.78 -13.18 -3.11
C TYR A 19 10.79 -12.71 -2.04
N PRO A 20 11.11 -12.91 -0.75
CA PRO A 20 10.26 -12.48 0.37
C PRO A 20 9.91 -10.99 0.32
N GLU A 21 10.89 -10.14 -0.01
CA GLU A 21 10.66 -8.69 -0.15
C GLU A 21 9.66 -8.34 -1.26
N THR A 22 9.51 -9.17 -2.29
CA THR A 22 8.49 -8.97 -3.34
C THR A 22 7.09 -9.21 -2.80
N SER A 23 6.87 -10.28 -2.02
CA SER A 23 5.58 -10.54 -1.38
C SER A 23 5.23 -9.50 -0.32
N LEU A 24 6.21 -9.05 0.47
CA LEU A 24 6.03 -7.96 1.44
C LEU A 24 5.69 -6.62 0.75
N CYS A 25 6.29 -6.33 -0.41
CA CYS A 25 5.93 -5.17 -1.22
C CYS A 25 4.48 -5.22 -1.71
N LEU A 26 4.02 -6.37 -2.18
CA LEU A 26 2.64 -6.56 -2.61
C LEU A 26 1.66 -6.44 -1.42
N ARG A 27 2.03 -6.92 -0.23
CA ARG A 27 1.26 -6.71 1.01
C ARG A 27 1.19 -5.23 1.39
N LEU A 28 2.30 -4.50 1.34
CA LEU A 28 2.33 -3.07 1.61
C LEU A 28 1.37 -2.31 0.68
N ILE A 29 1.39 -2.62 -0.62
CA ILE A 29 0.49 -2.01 -1.62
C ILE A 29 -0.98 -2.31 -1.29
N ALA A 30 -1.31 -3.56 -0.96
CA ALA A 30 -2.66 -3.96 -0.61
C ALA A 30 -3.18 -3.20 0.63
N LEU A 31 -2.37 -3.12 1.69
CA LEU A 31 -2.72 -2.51 2.97
C LEU A 31 -2.83 -0.98 2.92
N THR A 32 -2.03 -0.32 2.08
CA THR A 32 -1.97 1.15 2.02
C THR A 32 -2.72 1.75 0.84
N ALA A 33 -3.07 0.93 -0.16
CA ALA A 33 -3.59 1.36 -1.46
C ALA A 33 -2.71 2.40 -2.17
N CYS A 34 -1.40 2.45 -1.87
CA CYS A 34 -0.45 3.32 -2.53
C CYS A 34 -0.23 2.92 -4.00
N ARG A 35 0.39 3.78 -4.78
CA ARG A 35 0.78 3.41 -6.15
C ARG A 35 1.95 2.43 -6.11
N PRO A 36 2.00 1.43 -7.02
CA PRO A 36 3.11 0.46 -7.07
C PRO A 36 4.50 1.11 -7.19
N GLY A 37 4.60 2.23 -7.89
CA GLY A 37 5.84 3.00 -7.97
C GLY A 37 6.24 3.63 -6.64
N GLU A 38 5.25 4.08 -5.86
CA GLU A 38 5.46 4.65 -4.53
C GLU A 38 5.98 3.60 -3.54
N ALA A 39 5.47 2.38 -3.61
CA ALA A 39 6.00 1.28 -2.80
C ALA A 39 7.40 0.88 -3.28
N ALA A 40 7.60 0.75 -4.58
CA ALA A 40 8.85 0.25 -5.15
C ALA A 40 10.06 1.13 -4.79
N ASP A 41 9.92 2.47 -4.79
CA ASP A 41 11.00 3.42 -4.48
C ASP A 41 11.01 3.92 -3.02
N ALA A 42 10.26 3.23 -2.13
CA ALA A 42 10.19 3.58 -0.71
C ALA A 42 11.56 3.41 -0.03
N GLU A 43 11.91 4.37 0.83
CA GLU A 43 13.14 4.41 1.61
C GLU A 43 12.83 4.27 3.10
N TRP A 44 13.74 3.68 3.88
CA TRP A 44 13.52 3.47 5.31
C TRP A 44 13.36 4.77 6.09
N ASP A 45 14.04 5.84 5.70
CA ASP A 45 13.97 7.16 6.33
C ASP A 45 12.62 7.89 6.11
N GLU A 46 11.77 7.38 5.20
CA GLU A 46 10.41 7.88 5.01
C GLU A 46 9.44 7.38 6.10
N PHE A 47 9.82 6.37 6.89
CA PHE A 47 8.93 5.70 7.86
C PHE A 47 9.22 6.12 9.29
N ASP A 48 8.24 6.74 9.91
CA ASP A 48 8.22 7.14 11.30
C ASP A 48 7.46 6.06 12.09
N PHE A 49 8.19 5.21 12.80
CA PHE A 49 7.62 4.12 13.59
C PHE A 49 6.97 4.59 14.90
N GLU A 50 7.42 5.71 15.45
CA GLU A 50 6.87 6.28 16.69
C GLU A 50 5.48 6.86 16.44
N ASP A 51 5.37 7.71 15.40
CA ASP A 51 4.10 8.30 14.99
C ASP A 51 3.23 7.37 14.13
N ALA A 52 3.76 6.22 13.70
CA ALA A 52 3.16 5.31 12.72
C ALA A 52 2.74 6.06 11.44
N LEU A 53 3.70 6.69 10.77
CA LEU A 53 3.49 7.49 9.56
C LEU A 53 4.51 7.13 8.48
N TRP A 54 4.05 7.14 7.24
CA TRP A 54 4.88 7.13 6.04
C TRP A 54 4.88 8.53 5.42
N ARG A 55 6.05 9.20 5.40
CA ARG A 55 6.24 10.57 4.93
C ARG A 55 6.96 10.57 3.58
N ARG A 56 6.23 10.79 2.52
CA ARG A 56 6.80 10.83 1.16
C ARG A 56 7.04 12.28 0.71
N PRO A 57 8.27 12.62 0.33
CA PRO A 57 8.59 13.97 -0.13
C PRO A 57 8.00 14.26 -1.51
N ALA A 58 7.68 15.52 -1.76
CA ALA A 58 7.10 16.02 -3.00
C ALA A 58 7.88 15.60 -4.26
N ALA A 59 9.20 15.49 -4.15
CA ALA A 59 10.07 15.07 -5.25
C ALA A 59 9.74 13.66 -5.79
N LYS A 60 9.28 12.76 -4.90
CA LYS A 60 8.89 11.37 -5.24
C LYS A 60 7.42 11.23 -5.62
N MET A 61 6.61 12.28 -5.47
CA MET A 61 5.17 12.22 -5.72
C MET A 61 4.81 12.74 -7.11
N LYS A 62 3.90 12.03 -7.80
CA LYS A 62 3.38 12.47 -9.12
C LYS A 62 2.76 13.87 -9.05
N ALA A 63 2.10 14.20 -7.94
CA ALA A 63 1.46 15.50 -7.73
C ALA A 63 2.42 16.62 -7.27
N ARG A 64 3.72 16.32 -7.10
CA ARG A 64 4.74 17.27 -6.60
C ARG A 64 4.34 17.94 -5.29
N ARG A 65 3.69 17.21 -4.39
CA ARG A 65 3.29 17.63 -3.03
C ARG A 65 3.63 16.53 -2.05
N ASP A 66 4.10 16.93 -0.86
CA ASP A 66 4.35 15.97 0.21
C ASP A 66 3.09 15.16 0.51
N HIS A 67 3.28 13.86 0.75
CA HIS A 67 2.21 12.96 1.10
C HIS A 67 2.56 12.23 2.40
N VAL A 68 1.64 12.28 3.35
CA VAL A 68 1.76 11.56 4.62
C VAL A 68 0.66 10.53 4.68
N SER A 69 1.01 9.27 4.92
CA SER A 69 0.07 8.16 5.06
C SER A 69 0.19 7.56 6.46
N PRO A 70 -0.90 7.45 7.24
CA PRO A 70 -0.90 6.64 8.45
C PRO A 70 -0.60 5.17 8.15
N LEU A 71 -0.01 4.48 9.11
CA LEU A 71 0.32 3.07 9.03
C LEU A 71 -0.57 2.28 9.99
N SER A 72 -1.24 1.24 9.48
CA SER A 72 -1.97 0.28 10.31
C SER A 72 -1.01 -0.66 11.05
N ALA A 73 -1.50 -1.34 12.09
CA ALA A 73 -0.71 -2.34 12.81
C ALA A 73 -0.15 -3.42 11.88
N GLN A 74 -0.90 -3.82 10.86
CA GLN A 74 -0.48 -4.82 9.87
C GLN A 74 0.65 -4.29 8.97
N VAL A 75 0.63 -3.00 8.62
CA VAL A 75 1.75 -2.39 7.88
C VAL A 75 3.00 -2.35 8.74
N ILE A 76 2.87 -1.99 10.01
CA ILE A 76 4.01 -2.00 10.96
C ILE A 76 4.59 -3.42 11.08
N ALA A 77 3.75 -4.46 11.12
CA ALA A 77 4.23 -5.86 11.11
C ALA A 77 5.02 -6.18 9.84
N VAL A 78 4.47 -5.84 8.66
CA VAL A 78 5.18 -6.02 7.36
C VAL A 78 6.53 -5.30 7.35
N LEU A 79 6.60 -4.08 7.88
CA LEU A 79 7.85 -3.31 7.93
C LEU A 79 8.87 -3.94 8.88
N LYS A 80 8.44 -4.48 10.03
CA LYS A 80 9.32 -5.21 10.96
C LYS A 80 9.89 -6.48 10.33
N ASP A 81 9.07 -7.27 9.64
CA ASP A 81 9.54 -8.45 8.91
C ASP A 81 10.56 -8.06 7.83
N LEU A 82 10.28 -6.99 7.10
CA LEU A 82 11.14 -6.48 6.05
C LEU A 82 12.46 -5.91 6.60
N GLN A 83 12.44 -5.32 7.80
CA GLN A 83 13.62 -4.75 8.45
C GLN A 83 14.71 -5.80 8.69
N HIS A 84 14.34 -7.05 8.96
CA HIS A 84 15.28 -8.17 9.09
C HIS A 84 15.94 -8.57 7.75
N ILE A 85 15.36 -8.17 6.61
CA ILE A 85 15.82 -8.54 5.28
C ILE A 85 16.61 -7.41 4.61
N THR A 86 16.13 -6.16 4.74
CA THR A 86 16.67 -5.00 4.01
C THR A 86 16.94 -3.78 4.87
N GLY A 87 16.82 -3.91 6.22
CA GLY A 87 16.91 -2.78 7.15
C GLY A 87 18.25 -2.05 7.18
N ASP A 88 19.34 -2.73 6.78
CA ASP A 88 20.68 -2.12 6.71
C ASP A 88 20.88 -1.26 5.44
N GLY A 89 19.93 -1.30 4.51
CA GLY A 89 19.96 -0.59 3.24
C GLY A 89 19.16 0.71 3.25
N ARG A 90 19.27 1.47 2.15
CA ARG A 90 18.47 2.69 1.95
C ARG A 90 17.01 2.37 1.60
N TYR A 91 16.79 1.40 0.70
CA TYR A 91 15.48 1.08 0.13
C TYR A 91 14.82 -0.09 0.84
N LEU A 92 13.51 0.00 1.04
CA LEU A 92 12.72 -1.12 1.53
C LEU A 92 12.81 -2.32 0.58
N PHE A 93 12.79 -2.04 -0.72
CA PHE A 93 12.76 -3.03 -1.80
C PHE A 93 13.92 -2.82 -2.77
N PRO A 94 15.17 -3.15 -2.38
CA PRO A 94 16.34 -2.92 -3.21
C PRO A 94 16.28 -3.74 -4.51
N HIS A 95 16.89 -3.22 -5.56
CA HIS A 95 17.09 -3.96 -6.79
C HIS A 95 18.16 -5.02 -6.60
N ARG A 96 17.98 -6.19 -7.21
CA ARG A 96 18.90 -7.34 -7.09
C ARG A 96 20.33 -7.08 -7.51
N SER A 97 20.56 -6.12 -8.39
CA SER A 97 21.92 -5.72 -8.78
C SER A 97 22.65 -4.89 -7.72
N GLY A 98 22.01 -4.62 -6.57
CA GLY A 98 22.52 -3.71 -5.54
C GLY A 98 22.46 -2.23 -5.93
N LYS A 99 21.89 -1.89 -7.11
CA LYS A 99 21.79 -0.50 -7.58
C LYS A 99 20.32 -0.07 -7.61
N GLY A 100 19.95 0.85 -6.71
CA GLY A 100 18.61 1.41 -6.64
C GLY A 100 17.57 0.45 -6.05
N PHE A 101 16.34 0.55 -6.49
CA PHE A 101 15.16 -0.13 -5.95
C PHE A 101 14.48 -1.02 -7.00
N THR A 102 13.56 -1.89 -6.55
CA THR A 102 12.76 -2.76 -7.41
C THR A 102 11.89 -1.95 -8.39
N THR A 103 11.37 -2.58 -9.42
CA THR A 103 10.52 -1.90 -10.41
C THR A 103 9.07 -2.37 -10.30
N PRO A 104 8.08 -1.50 -10.61
CA PRO A 104 6.67 -1.91 -10.67
C PRO A 104 6.40 -3.08 -11.62
N ASN A 105 7.20 -3.19 -12.69
CA ASN A 105 7.08 -4.30 -13.65
C ASN A 105 7.41 -5.66 -12.98
N ARG A 106 8.41 -5.69 -12.10
CA ARG A 106 8.73 -6.91 -11.35
C ARG A 106 7.58 -7.38 -10.47
N LEU A 107 6.90 -6.44 -9.80
CA LEU A 107 5.71 -6.73 -9.01
C LEU A 107 4.56 -7.26 -9.89
N THR A 108 4.41 -6.72 -11.10
CA THR A 108 3.43 -7.20 -12.07
C THR A 108 3.75 -8.61 -12.54
N TYR A 109 5.02 -8.94 -12.79
CA TYR A 109 5.42 -10.31 -13.12
C TYR A 109 5.16 -11.27 -11.97
N ALA A 110 5.51 -10.90 -10.73
CA ALA A 110 5.20 -11.71 -9.57
C ALA A 110 3.70 -12.02 -9.43
N MET A 111 2.83 -11.04 -9.66
CA MET A 111 1.37 -11.26 -9.64
C MET A 111 0.87 -12.16 -10.80
N ARG A 112 1.53 -12.14 -11.95
CA ARG A 112 1.23 -13.08 -13.05
C ARG A 112 1.61 -14.52 -12.67
N ASP A 113 2.75 -14.70 -12.02
CA ASP A 113 3.23 -16.01 -11.54
C ASP A 113 2.31 -16.59 -10.46
N MET A 114 1.61 -15.73 -9.70
CA MET A 114 0.60 -16.09 -8.70
C MET A 114 -0.76 -16.51 -9.29
N ASN A 115 -0.89 -16.64 -10.61
CA ASN A 115 -2.13 -17.07 -11.28
C ASN A 115 -3.41 -16.32 -10.82
N LEU A 116 -3.30 -15.03 -10.56
CA LEU A 116 -4.40 -14.18 -10.08
C LEU A 116 -5.40 -13.72 -11.15
N GLY A 117 -5.26 -14.26 -12.36
CA GLY A 117 -6.09 -13.92 -13.50
C GLY A 117 -5.47 -12.88 -14.44
N ARG A 118 -5.96 -12.87 -15.69
CA ARG A 118 -5.47 -11.92 -16.71
C ARG A 118 -5.78 -10.48 -16.31
N GLY A 119 -4.80 -9.60 -16.47
CA GLY A 119 -4.96 -8.16 -16.22
C GLY A 119 -4.84 -7.74 -14.75
N THR A 120 -4.65 -8.67 -13.81
CA THR A 120 -4.39 -8.32 -12.41
C THR A 120 -2.99 -7.71 -12.29
N THR A 121 -2.91 -6.50 -11.74
CA THR A 121 -1.66 -5.77 -11.52
C THR A 121 -1.63 -5.21 -10.10
N PRO A 122 -0.46 -4.85 -9.54
CA PRO A 122 -0.40 -4.25 -8.21
C PRO A 122 -1.25 -2.99 -8.03
N HIS A 123 -1.61 -2.31 -9.10
CA HIS A 123 -2.48 -1.13 -9.08
C HIS A 123 -3.95 -1.46 -8.78
N CYS A 124 -4.35 -2.73 -8.93
CA CYS A 124 -5.75 -3.16 -8.74
C CYS A 124 -6.31 -2.96 -7.32
N TRP A 125 -5.47 -2.71 -6.32
CA TRP A 125 -5.88 -2.50 -4.93
C TRP A 125 -6.57 -1.16 -4.66
N ARG A 126 -6.34 -0.16 -5.49
CA ARG A 126 -6.85 1.20 -5.27
C ARG A 126 -8.36 1.30 -5.46
N THR A 127 -8.91 0.62 -6.45
CA THR A 127 -10.36 0.59 -6.70
C THR A 127 -11.11 -0.13 -5.58
N PRO A 128 -10.75 -1.37 -5.17
CA PRO A 128 -11.38 -2.04 -4.03
C PRO A 128 -11.31 -1.25 -2.73
N PHE A 129 -10.17 -0.64 -2.42
CA PHE A 129 -10.03 0.23 -1.26
C PHE A 129 -11.03 1.40 -1.30
N SER A 130 -11.07 2.12 -2.43
CA SER A 130 -11.98 3.27 -2.60
C SER A 130 -13.44 2.84 -2.52
N THR A 131 -13.83 1.74 -3.19
CA THR A 131 -15.19 1.21 -3.17
C THR A 131 -15.58 0.80 -1.76
N TRP A 132 -14.77 -0.03 -1.10
CA TRP A 132 -15.02 -0.49 0.26
C TRP A 132 -15.14 0.69 1.24
N ALA A 133 -14.26 1.67 1.16
CA ALA A 133 -14.28 2.83 2.05
C ALA A 133 -15.55 3.67 1.85
N ASN A 134 -15.99 3.89 0.61
CA ASN A 134 -17.23 4.60 0.32
C ASN A 134 -18.47 3.81 0.83
N GLU A 135 -18.51 2.50 0.62
CA GLU A 135 -19.60 1.62 1.09
C GLU A 135 -19.69 1.55 2.63
N ASN A 136 -18.55 1.73 3.32
CA ASN A 136 -18.51 1.77 4.80
C ASN A 136 -18.62 3.20 5.37
N GLY A 137 -19.01 4.19 4.56
CA GLY A 137 -19.37 5.53 5.02
C GLY A 137 -18.20 6.44 5.38
N TYR A 138 -16.98 6.12 4.95
CA TYR A 138 -15.83 7.00 5.16
C TYR A 138 -15.94 8.27 4.33
N ARG A 139 -15.43 9.38 4.86
CA ARG A 139 -15.45 10.66 4.17
C ARG A 139 -14.70 10.61 2.85
N PRO A 140 -15.32 11.03 1.73
CA PRO A 140 -14.64 11.06 0.42
C PRO A 140 -13.32 11.82 0.44
N ASP A 141 -13.24 12.93 1.19
CA ASP A 141 -11.99 13.71 1.31
C ASP A 141 -10.85 12.90 1.96
N ALA A 142 -11.15 12.02 2.93
CA ALA A 142 -10.15 11.15 3.54
C ALA A 142 -9.68 10.07 2.57
N ILE A 143 -10.60 9.49 1.80
CA ILE A 143 -10.31 8.49 0.76
C ILE A 143 -9.42 9.08 -0.33
N GLU A 144 -9.81 10.23 -0.90
CA GLU A 144 -9.06 10.91 -1.96
C GLU A 144 -7.68 11.37 -1.48
N ARG A 145 -7.59 11.85 -0.23
CA ARG A 145 -6.31 12.20 0.39
C ARG A 145 -5.42 10.98 0.57
N GLN A 146 -5.97 9.83 1.00
CA GLN A 146 -5.20 8.57 1.11
C GLN A 146 -4.66 8.11 -0.24
N LEU A 147 -5.46 8.22 -1.27
CA LEU A 147 -5.09 7.85 -2.64
C LEU A 147 -4.14 8.87 -3.30
N ALA A 148 -3.78 9.97 -2.62
CA ALA A 148 -2.99 11.07 -3.17
C ALA A 148 -3.55 11.56 -4.52
N HIS A 149 -4.88 11.64 -4.62
CA HIS A 149 -5.55 12.24 -5.77
C HIS A 149 -5.47 13.77 -5.69
N VAL A 150 -5.31 14.40 -6.84
CA VAL A 150 -5.34 15.86 -6.94
C VAL A 150 -6.80 16.29 -6.98
N GLU A 151 -7.20 17.15 -6.03
CA GLU A 151 -8.54 17.76 -6.08
C GLU A 151 -8.65 18.64 -7.35
N SER A 152 -9.55 18.27 -8.23
CA SER A 152 -9.79 19.00 -9.48
C SER A 152 -10.56 20.31 -9.26
N ASN A 153 -11.34 20.40 -8.19
CA ASN A 153 -12.06 21.61 -7.81
C ASN A 153 -11.13 22.57 -7.06
N LYS A 154 -10.71 23.66 -7.71
CA LYS A 154 -9.79 24.66 -7.16
C LYS A 154 -10.30 25.30 -5.86
N VAL A 155 -11.62 25.53 -5.74
CA VAL A 155 -12.23 26.10 -4.54
C VAL A 155 -12.10 25.10 -3.38
N ARG A 156 -12.45 23.84 -3.61
CA ARG A 156 -12.35 22.77 -2.62
C ARG A 156 -10.88 22.50 -2.21
N ALA A 157 -9.95 22.54 -3.16
CA ALA A 157 -8.51 22.42 -2.90
C ALA A 157 -7.97 23.51 -1.96
N THR A 158 -8.50 24.73 -2.06
CA THR A 158 -8.10 25.87 -1.21
C THR A 158 -8.54 25.69 0.24
N TYR A 159 -9.71 25.12 0.47
CA TYR A 159 -10.27 24.92 1.81
C TYR A 159 -9.85 23.57 2.45
N ASN A 160 -9.45 22.59 1.67
CA ASN A 160 -9.15 21.24 2.17
C ASN A 160 -7.65 21.02 2.37
N LYS A 161 -7.03 21.84 3.22
CA LYS A 161 -5.60 21.70 3.60
C LYS A 161 -5.37 20.70 4.71
N ALA A 162 -6.42 20.24 5.38
CA ALA A 162 -6.31 19.29 6.49
C ALA A 162 -5.77 17.94 6.02
N LEU A 163 -4.83 17.37 6.75
CA LEU A 163 -4.27 16.04 6.47
C LEU A 163 -5.26 14.92 6.80
N LEU A 164 -6.30 15.20 7.60
CA LEU A 164 -7.31 14.25 8.06
C LEU A 164 -6.68 12.97 8.65
N LEU A 165 -5.57 13.15 9.40
CA LEU A 165 -4.75 12.01 9.85
C LEU A 165 -5.54 11.03 10.72
N ASP A 166 -6.31 11.52 11.71
CA ASP A 166 -7.06 10.64 12.62
C ASP A 166 -8.11 9.82 11.87
N GLN A 167 -8.84 10.45 10.96
CA GLN A 167 -9.83 9.78 10.13
C GLN A 167 -9.19 8.76 9.19
N ARG A 168 -8.01 9.08 8.65
CA ARG A 168 -7.25 8.16 7.79
C ARG A 168 -6.57 7.06 8.58
N ARG A 169 -6.20 7.28 9.86
CA ARG A 169 -5.74 6.21 10.76
C ARG A 169 -6.85 5.16 10.94
N THR A 170 -8.05 5.60 11.30
CA THR A 170 -9.20 4.70 11.43
C THR A 170 -9.48 3.98 10.11
N LEU A 171 -9.59 4.71 9.01
CA LEU A 171 -9.83 4.16 7.67
C LEU A 171 -8.83 3.06 7.30
N LEU A 172 -7.53 3.31 7.50
CA LEU A 172 -6.49 2.35 7.11
C LEU A 172 -6.39 1.17 8.07
N GLN A 173 -6.68 1.37 9.36
CA GLN A 173 -6.74 0.25 10.31
C GLN A 173 -7.91 -0.68 9.98
N ASP A 174 -9.12 -0.13 9.77
CA ASP A 174 -10.30 -0.92 9.46
C ASP A 174 -10.19 -1.63 8.09
N TRP A 175 -9.55 -0.98 7.10
CA TRP A 175 -9.21 -1.62 5.83
C TRP A 175 -8.25 -2.79 6.02
N ALA A 176 -7.21 -2.62 6.82
CA ALA A 176 -6.24 -3.66 7.09
C ALA A 176 -6.86 -4.83 7.87
N ASP A 177 -7.77 -4.55 8.80
CA ASP A 177 -8.53 -5.56 9.54
C ASP A 177 -9.48 -6.34 8.62
N TYR A 178 -10.16 -5.64 7.70
CA TYR A 178 -10.99 -6.28 6.67
C TYR A 178 -10.18 -7.24 5.78
N LEU A 179 -8.98 -6.83 5.35
CA LEU A 179 -8.09 -7.68 4.56
C LEU A 179 -7.60 -8.90 5.37
N SER A 180 -7.24 -8.70 6.64
CA SER A 180 -6.78 -9.77 7.53
C SER A 180 -7.88 -10.78 7.83
N ALA A 181 -9.12 -10.32 8.02
CA ALA A 181 -10.28 -11.21 8.19
C ALA A 181 -10.55 -12.04 6.93
N ALA A 182 -10.34 -11.46 5.74
CA ALA A 182 -10.45 -12.20 4.48
C ALA A 182 -9.30 -13.23 4.33
N GLU A 183 -8.08 -12.89 4.72
CA GLU A 183 -6.93 -13.80 4.71
C GLU A 183 -7.15 -15.02 5.63
N GLY A 184 -7.67 -14.79 6.84
CA GLY A 184 -7.91 -15.85 7.84
C GLY A 184 -9.03 -16.82 7.49
N SER A 185 -10.02 -16.38 6.73
CA SER A 185 -11.20 -17.23 6.36
C SER A 185 -10.87 -18.30 5.31
N GLY A 186 -9.67 -18.35 4.77
CA GLY A 186 -9.24 -19.29 3.74
C GLY A 186 -8.50 -20.54 4.26
N THR A 187 -8.50 -20.78 5.57
CA THR A 187 -7.77 -21.89 6.23
C THR A 187 -8.70 -22.96 6.83
N ALA A 188 -9.90 -23.11 6.31
CA ALA A 188 -10.83 -24.19 6.69
C ALA A 188 -10.95 -25.23 5.56
#